data_2e26a17bb64606066d36bdc14416e56d
#
_entry.id   2e26a17bb64606066d36bdc14416e56d
#
_cell.length_a   1.000
_cell.length_b   1.000
_cell.length_c   1.000
_cell.angle_alpha   90.00
_cell.angle_beta   90.00
_cell.angle_gamma   90.00
#
_symmetry.space_group_name_H-M   'P 1'
#
loop_
_entity.id
_entity.type
_entity.pdbx_description
1 polymer ?
#
loop_
_entity_poly.entity_id
_entity_poly.type
_entity_poly.pdbx_seq_one_letter_code
_entity_poly.pdbx_strand_id
1 'polypeptide(L)'
;WRCWVFIPLIAILGNLGYLTRVLQSPLFDSASQPNTESLKKNERATESALTIATYNVNSFNHEHTGFSCKEIAAYMKELGVDIFCFQEFGINHEFGTDSLRTVLSEWPYYYVPSSPAGESLLQLAVFSRYPIKEKQLVTYPNSNNCSLWCDIDINGQTIRLFNNHLQTTEVSRNKRKLEKELRADDTDRAERAALTLADGLHENFKKRAAQAEHINQLISDSPYPTLVC
;
A
#
# COMPACT_ATOMS: atom_id res chain seq x y z
N TRP A 1 -18.08 -8.29 -41.09
CA TRP A 1 -16.71 -7.79 -40.64
C TRP A 1 -16.72 -6.34 -40.14
N ARG A 2 -17.68 -5.51 -40.54
CA ARG A 2 -17.70 -4.08 -40.15
C ARG A 2 -18.32 -3.81 -38.77
N CYS A 3 -19.13 -4.71 -38.21
CA CYS A 3 -19.83 -4.48 -36.94
C CYS A 3 -18.92 -4.66 -35.68
N TRP A 4 -17.85 -5.43 -35.79
CA TRP A 4 -16.96 -5.72 -34.66
C TRP A 4 -16.15 -4.52 -34.18
N VAL A 5 -15.96 -3.50 -35.03
CA VAL A 5 -15.23 -2.27 -34.66
C VAL A 5 -16.08 -1.37 -33.75
N PHE A 6 -17.43 -1.49 -33.83
CA PHE A 6 -18.32 -0.65 -33.03
C PHE A 6 -18.45 -1.09 -31.56
N ILE A 7 -18.24 -2.40 -31.28
CA ILE A 7 -18.35 -2.93 -29.92
C ILE A 7 -17.30 -2.31 -28.97
N PRO A 8 -15.99 -2.30 -29.30
CA PRO A 8 -15.02 -1.63 -28.46
C PRO A 8 -15.24 -0.10 -28.39
N LEU A 9 -15.72 0.52 -29.48
CA LEU A 9 -16.01 1.96 -29.50
C LEU A 9 -17.17 2.31 -28.55
N ILE A 10 -18.24 1.51 -28.53
CA ILE A 10 -19.37 1.68 -27.61
C ILE A 10 -18.94 1.43 -26.17
N ALA A 11 -18.09 0.41 -25.93
CA ALA A 11 -17.55 0.13 -24.61
C ALA A 11 -16.66 1.30 -24.10
N ILE A 12 -15.85 1.90 -24.96
CA ILE A 12 -15.04 3.08 -24.63
C ILE A 12 -15.93 4.28 -24.34
N LEU A 13 -16.92 4.55 -25.19
CA LEU A 13 -17.84 5.69 -25.02
C LEU A 13 -18.72 5.53 -23.77
N GLY A 14 -19.21 4.30 -23.50
CA GLY A 14 -20.01 4.00 -22.31
C GLY A 14 -19.22 4.12 -20.99
N ASN A 15 -17.91 4.01 -21.06
CA ASN A 15 -17.02 4.13 -19.90
C ASN A 15 -16.22 5.45 -19.87
N LEU A 16 -16.54 6.42 -20.73
CA LEU A 16 -15.76 7.67 -20.81
C LEU A 16 -15.70 8.39 -19.46
N GLY A 17 -16.80 8.42 -18.71
CA GLY A 17 -16.85 9.00 -17.36
C GLY A 17 -16.01 8.24 -16.32
N TYR A 18 -15.75 6.94 -16.55
CA TYR A 18 -14.87 6.14 -15.70
C TYR A 18 -13.40 6.27 -16.14
N LEU A 19 -13.17 6.31 -17.45
CA LEU A 19 -11.84 6.53 -18.03
C LEU A 19 -11.21 7.85 -17.57
N THR A 20 -11.97 8.93 -17.44
CA THR A 20 -11.47 10.22 -16.93
C THR A 20 -11.08 10.17 -15.46
N ARG A 21 -11.59 9.20 -14.68
CA ARG A 21 -11.21 8.97 -13.28
C ARG A 21 -10.02 8.02 -13.13
N VAL A 22 -9.78 7.16 -14.11
CA VAL A 22 -8.75 6.11 -14.07
C VAL A 22 -7.50 6.50 -14.87
N LEU A 23 -7.68 7.23 -15.98
CA LEU A 23 -6.58 7.81 -16.72
C LEU A 23 -6.22 9.17 -16.13
N GLN A 24 -5.48 9.17 -15.05
CA GLN A 24 -4.60 10.30 -14.73
C GLN A 24 -3.52 10.32 -15.82
N SER A 25 -3.79 11.12 -16.85
CA SER A 25 -2.82 11.30 -17.92
C SER A 25 -1.67 12.15 -17.41
N PRO A 26 -0.43 11.66 -17.46
CA PRO A 26 0.74 12.48 -17.13
C PRO A 26 0.88 13.72 -18.03
N LEU A 27 0.10 13.83 -19.13
CA LEU A 27 0.06 14.97 -20.03
C LEU A 27 -0.86 16.10 -19.54
N PHE A 28 -1.74 15.85 -18.57
CA PHE A 28 -2.63 16.85 -17.97
C PHE A 28 -2.27 17.22 -16.53
N ASP A 29 -1.26 16.59 -15.97
CA ASP A 29 -0.82 16.82 -14.60
C ASP A 29 0.36 17.82 -14.53
N SER A 30 0.28 18.87 -15.32
CA SER A 30 1.17 20.03 -15.14
C SER A 30 0.83 20.84 -13.88
N ALA A 31 -0.18 20.43 -13.11
CA ALA A 31 -0.71 21.20 -11.97
C ALA A 31 -0.51 20.51 -10.61
N SER A 32 0.05 19.31 -10.52
CA SER A 32 0.23 18.63 -9.23
C SER A 32 1.46 17.74 -9.14
N GLN A 33 2.60 18.20 -9.64
CA GLN A 33 3.83 17.84 -8.95
C GLN A 33 3.71 18.49 -7.56
N PRO A 34 3.81 17.75 -6.44
CA PRO A 34 4.00 18.38 -5.16
C PRO A 34 5.30 19.15 -5.28
N ASN A 35 5.17 20.44 -5.52
CA ASN A 35 6.29 21.35 -5.57
C ASN A 35 6.91 21.26 -4.18
N THR A 36 8.11 20.71 -4.07
CA THR A 36 8.90 20.69 -2.84
C THR A 36 9.05 22.09 -2.27
N GLU A 37 8.88 23.13 -3.09
CA GLU A 37 8.79 24.52 -2.67
C GLU A 37 7.44 24.87 -2.02
N SER A 38 6.31 24.20 -2.36
CA SER A 38 5.03 24.46 -1.70
C SER A 38 4.97 23.87 -0.29
N LEU A 39 5.72 22.81 -0.01
CA LEU A 39 5.90 22.30 1.35
C LEU A 39 6.74 23.25 2.22
N LYS A 40 7.68 24.01 1.62
CA LYS A 40 8.46 25.04 2.33
C LYS A 40 7.71 26.37 2.51
N LYS A 41 6.61 26.60 1.82
CA LYS A 41 5.88 27.88 1.82
C LYS A 41 4.66 27.95 2.74
N ASN A 42 4.34 26.85 3.43
CA ASN A 42 3.33 26.82 4.49
C ASN A 42 3.92 27.17 5.87
N GLU A 43 4.84 28.13 5.92
CA GLU A 43 5.40 28.69 7.17
C GLU A 43 4.39 29.49 8.02
N ARG A 44 3.07 29.39 7.74
CA ARG A 44 2.00 30.05 8.51
C ARG A 44 0.93 29.12 9.08
N ALA A 45 1.12 27.81 9.06
CA ALA A 45 0.37 26.94 9.94
C ALA A 45 1.21 26.67 11.19
N THR A 46 1.41 27.66 12.01
CA THR A 46 1.79 27.49 13.40
C THR A 46 0.66 26.76 14.10
N GLU A 47 0.84 25.49 14.28
CA GLU A 47 0.36 24.59 15.30
C GLU A 47 0.25 23.17 14.70
N SER A 48 1.31 22.38 14.92
CA SER A 48 1.35 20.91 14.87
C SER A 48 0.62 20.22 13.70
N ALA A 49 1.03 20.45 12.46
CA ALA A 49 0.65 19.58 11.37
C ALA A 49 1.33 18.21 11.57
N LEU A 50 0.53 17.13 11.71
CA LEU A 50 1.03 15.76 11.77
C LEU A 50 1.43 15.30 10.37
N THR A 51 2.68 14.90 10.19
CA THR A 51 3.19 14.40 8.91
C THR A 51 3.28 12.88 8.93
N ILE A 52 2.51 12.23 8.05
CA ILE A 52 2.47 10.77 7.93
C ILE A 52 2.97 10.36 6.56
N ALA A 53 3.88 9.38 6.52
CA ALA A 53 4.31 8.74 5.29
C ALA A 53 3.79 7.30 5.21
N THR A 54 3.35 6.90 4.03
CA THR A 54 3.00 5.51 3.72
C THR A 54 3.82 5.05 2.52
N TYR A 55 4.45 3.86 2.64
CA TYR A 55 5.36 3.37 1.63
C TYR A 55 5.43 1.85 1.59
N ASN A 56 5.09 1.27 0.43
CA ASN A 56 5.38 -0.13 0.16
C ASN A 56 6.87 -0.26 -0.18
N VAL A 57 7.63 -0.90 0.70
CA VAL A 57 9.09 -0.99 0.58
C VAL A 57 9.57 -2.25 -0.12
N ASN A 58 8.66 -3.15 -0.56
CA ASN A 58 9.01 -4.38 -1.28
C ASN A 58 10.20 -5.12 -0.63
N SER A 59 10.12 -5.35 0.68
CA SER A 59 11.19 -5.95 1.49
C SER A 59 12.53 -5.22 1.33
N PHE A 60 12.49 -3.89 1.22
CA PHE A 60 13.65 -3.05 0.90
C PHE A 60 14.39 -3.52 -0.35
N ASN A 61 13.62 -3.89 -1.39
CA ASN A 61 14.14 -4.43 -2.66
C ASN A 61 14.97 -5.72 -2.48
N HIS A 62 14.64 -6.53 -1.46
CA HIS A 62 15.37 -7.74 -1.06
C HIS A 62 16.84 -7.50 -0.72
N GLU A 63 17.16 -6.30 -0.33
CA GLU A 63 18.51 -5.90 0.03
C GLU A 63 18.88 -6.42 1.43
N HIS A 64 20.13 -6.85 1.59
CA HIS A 64 20.63 -7.43 2.83
C HIS A 64 21.40 -6.45 3.73
N THR A 65 21.88 -5.33 3.15
CA THR A 65 22.80 -4.40 3.83
C THR A 65 22.10 -3.33 4.67
N GLY A 66 20.79 -3.16 4.49
CA GLY A 66 20.03 -2.07 5.09
C GLY A 66 20.27 -0.69 4.46
N PHE A 67 20.92 -0.64 3.28
CA PHE A 67 21.19 0.62 2.60
C PHE A 67 19.88 1.35 2.24
N SER A 68 18.94 0.66 1.60
CA SER A 68 17.65 1.25 1.23
C SER A 68 16.86 1.74 2.45
N CYS A 69 16.91 1.02 3.57
CA CYS A 69 16.28 1.46 4.80
C CYS A 69 16.91 2.77 5.34
N LYS A 70 18.24 2.89 5.28
CA LYS A 70 18.96 4.10 5.72
C LYS A 70 18.62 5.30 4.84
N GLU A 71 18.58 5.12 3.52
CA GLU A 71 18.21 6.17 2.56
C GLU A 71 16.78 6.64 2.78
N ILE A 72 15.84 5.69 2.95
CA ILE A 72 14.45 6.02 3.27
C ILE A 72 14.36 6.78 4.59
N ALA A 73 15.02 6.33 5.65
CA ALA A 73 15.02 6.99 6.95
C ALA A 73 15.59 8.42 6.88
N ALA A 74 16.68 8.62 6.14
CA ALA A 74 17.28 9.92 5.94
C ALA A 74 16.33 10.88 5.21
N TYR A 75 15.70 10.41 4.13
CA TYR A 75 14.75 11.20 3.37
C TYR A 75 13.52 11.59 4.20
N MET A 76 12.97 10.66 4.95
CA MET A 76 11.82 10.91 5.81
C MET A 76 12.14 11.88 6.96
N LYS A 77 13.37 11.82 7.48
CA LYS A 77 13.85 12.80 8.45
C LYS A 77 13.89 14.21 7.84
N GLU A 78 14.42 14.34 6.63
CA GLU A 78 14.44 15.61 5.88
C GLU A 78 13.01 16.17 5.67
N LEU A 79 12.03 15.30 5.40
CA LEU A 79 10.63 15.68 5.25
C LEU A 79 9.92 15.96 6.59
N GLY A 80 10.56 15.74 7.72
CA GLY A 80 9.96 15.93 9.04
C GLY A 80 8.81 14.95 9.34
N VAL A 81 8.88 13.72 8.81
CA VAL A 81 7.83 12.72 9.02
C VAL A 81 7.74 12.31 10.49
N ASP A 82 6.53 12.31 11.02
CA ASP A 82 6.23 11.93 12.41
C ASP A 82 5.90 10.46 12.56
N ILE A 83 5.19 9.89 11.56
CA ILE A 83 4.73 8.51 11.56
C ILE A 83 4.97 7.87 10.21
N PHE A 84 5.52 6.65 10.20
CA PHE A 84 5.69 5.82 9.01
C PHE A 84 4.75 4.63 9.00
N CYS A 85 4.12 4.36 7.87
CA CYS A 85 3.41 3.14 7.57
C CYS A 85 4.13 2.39 6.44
N PHE A 86 4.78 1.29 6.76
CA PHE A 86 5.42 0.43 5.77
C PHE A 86 4.52 -0.74 5.40
N GLN A 87 4.43 -1.04 4.10
CA GLN A 87 3.85 -2.27 3.55
C GLN A 87 4.96 -3.10 2.91
N GLU A 88 4.76 -4.43 2.88
CA GLU A 88 5.77 -5.41 2.46
C GLU A 88 7.11 -5.18 3.19
N PHE A 89 7.00 -4.93 4.47
CA PHE A 89 8.13 -4.69 5.35
C PHE A 89 8.84 -6.01 5.62
N GLY A 90 10.03 -6.19 5.05
CA GLY A 90 10.84 -7.39 5.24
C GLY A 90 12.07 -7.08 6.07
N ILE A 91 12.34 -7.94 7.03
CA ILE A 91 13.65 -8.02 7.70
C ILE A 91 14.28 -9.35 7.31
N ASN A 92 15.60 -9.40 7.27
CA ASN A 92 16.36 -10.60 6.98
C ASN A 92 17.35 -10.90 8.09
N HIS A 93 18.08 -12.00 7.95
CA HIS A 93 19.03 -12.44 8.98
C HIS A 93 20.20 -11.46 9.17
N GLU A 94 20.63 -10.76 8.13
CA GLU A 94 21.78 -9.84 8.18
C GLU A 94 21.36 -8.43 8.64
N PHE A 95 20.15 -8.01 8.25
CA PHE A 95 19.56 -6.74 8.68
C PHE A 95 18.28 -7.00 9.48
N GLY A 96 18.47 -7.37 10.73
CA GLY A 96 17.39 -7.73 11.64
C GLY A 96 16.79 -6.55 12.38
N THR A 97 15.91 -6.86 13.33
CA THR A 97 15.14 -5.88 14.10
C THR A 97 16.02 -4.86 14.84
N ASP A 98 17.16 -5.27 15.40
CA ASP A 98 18.02 -4.36 16.15
C ASP A 98 18.75 -3.37 15.24
N SER A 99 19.21 -3.82 14.07
CA SER A 99 19.78 -2.94 13.05
C SER A 99 18.75 -1.91 12.57
N LEU A 100 17.54 -2.36 12.35
CA LEU A 100 16.42 -1.51 11.96
C LEU A 100 16.11 -0.45 13.03
N ARG A 101 16.01 -0.84 14.29
CA ARG A 101 15.78 0.09 15.42
C ARG A 101 16.86 1.15 15.52
N THR A 102 18.09 0.81 15.22
CA THR A 102 19.20 1.76 15.18
C THR A 102 19.00 2.78 14.05
N VAL A 103 18.65 2.33 12.85
CA VAL A 103 18.41 3.21 11.70
C VAL A 103 17.20 4.11 11.93
N LEU A 104 16.13 3.59 12.52
CA LEU A 104 14.87 4.30 12.77
C LEU A 104 14.77 4.86 14.21
N SER A 105 15.88 5.13 14.85
CA SER A 105 15.93 5.57 16.26
C SER A 105 15.19 6.89 16.55
N GLU A 106 14.96 7.73 15.56
CA GLU A 106 14.15 8.95 15.69
C GLU A 106 12.65 8.68 15.84
N TRP A 107 12.22 7.45 15.55
CA TRP A 107 10.85 6.97 15.75
C TRP A 107 10.86 5.84 16.79
N PRO A 108 10.97 6.17 18.07
CA PRO A 108 11.23 5.18 19.13
C PRO A 108 10.06 4.26 19.41
N TYR A 109 8.85 4.64 19.00
CA TYR A 109 7.64 3.83 19.16
C TYR A 109 7.34 3.10 17.88
N TYR A 110 7.15 1.78 17.95
CA TYR A 110 6.91 0.99 16.75
C TYR A 110 6.03 -0.22 17.01
N TYR A 111 5.43 -0.68 15.93
CA TYR A 111 4.73 -1.95 15.87
C TYR A 111 5.13 -2.71 14.61
N VAL A 112 5.79 -3.84 14.81
CA VAL A 112 6.14 -4.81 13.79
C VAL A 112 5.54 -6.14 14.24
N PRO A 113 4.33 -6.50 13.79
CA PRO A 113 3.69 -7.73 14.22
C PRO A 113 4.43 -8.95 13.67
N SER A 114 4.51 -10.00 14.47
CA SER A 114 4.94 -11.32 14.01
C SER A 114 3.76 -12.04 13.32
N SER A 115 4.04 -12.79 12.27
CA SER A 115 3.03 -13.68 11.68
C SER A 115 2.60 -14.74 12.69
N PRO A 116 1.31 -15.10 12.74
CA PRO A 116 0.86 -16.24 13.50
C PRO A 116 1.61 -17.52 13.13
N ALA A 117 1.69 -18.45 14.06
CA ALA A 117 2.40 -19.71 13.82
C ALA A 117 1.82 -20.48 12.61
N GLY A 118 2.68 -20.84 11.67
CA GLY A 118 2.29 -21.54 10.44
C GLY A 118 1.77 -20.66 9.32
N GLU A 119 1.69 -19.34 9.51
CA GLU A 119 1.30 -18.38 8.48
C GLU A 119 2.52 -17.59 7.96
N SER A 120 2.49 -17.25 6.69
CA SER A 120 3.47 -16.35 6.07
C SER A 120 2.72 -15.11 5.58
N LEU A 121 2.77 -14.03 6.37
CA LEU A 121 2.11 -12.78 6.03
C LEU A 121 3.07 -11.81 5.35
N LEU A 122 2.54 -11.00 4.44
CA LEU A 122 3.22 -9.83 3.92
C LEU A 122 3.29 -8.80 5.05
N GLN A 123 4.47 -8.61 5.60
CA GLN A 123 4.67 -7.86 6.83
C GLN A 123 4.32 -6.38 6.67
N LEU A 124 3.73 -5.84 7.72
CA LEU A 124 3.47 -4.42 7.91
C LEU A 124 4.30 -3.90 9.07
N ALA A 125 4.59 -2.61 9.06
CA ALA A 125 5.20 -1.95 10.21
C ALA A 125 4.69 -0.53 10.34
N VAL A 126 4.64 -0.03 11.58
CA VAL A 126 4.43 1.37 11.92
C VAL A 126 5.56 1.82 12.83
N PHE A 127 6.15 2.96 12.52
CA PHE A 127 7.13 3.64 13.34
C PHE A 127 6.64 5.06 13.63
N SER A 128 6.75 5.51 14.88
CA SER A 128 6.17 6.77 15.34
C SER A 128 7.10 7.52 16.28
N ARG A 129 7.09 8.84 16.19
CA ARG A 129 7.66 9.73 17.21
C ARG A 129 6.78 9.80 18.45
N TYR A 130 5.51 9.43 18.32
CA TYR A 130 4.49 9.50 19.38
C TYR A 130 4.21 8.12 19.98
N PRO A 131 3.86 8.04 21.26
CA PRO A 131 3.55 6.78 21.93
C PRO A 131 2.42 5.99 21.26
N ILE A 132 2.66 4.71 21.03
CA ILE A 132 1.64 3.74 20.61
C ILE A 132 1.06 3.10 21.86
N LYS A 133 -0.24 3.33 22.15
CA LYS A 133 -0.95 2.81 23.33
C LYS A 133 -1.48 1.40 23.10
N GLU A 134 -2.29 1.25 22.05
CA GLU A 134 -2.91 -0.02 21.66
C GLU A 134 -2.57 -0.33 20.21
N LYS A 135 -2.56 -1.61 19.87
CA LYS A 135 -2.20 -2.07 18.54
C LYS A 135 -2.72 -3.47 18.26
N GLN A 136 -3.10 -3.74 17.04
CA GLN A 136 -3.61 -5.05 16.64
C GLN A 136 -3.25 -5.38 15.19
N LEU A 137 -2.87 -6.65 14.96
CA LEU A 137 -2.78 -7.24 13.64
C LEU A 137 -4.16 -7.77 13.23
N VAL A 138 -4.56 -7.48 12.01
CA VAL A 138 -5.80 -7.96 11.38
C VAL A 138 -5.43 -8.88 10.23
N THR A 139 -5.72 -10.17 10.38
CA THR A 139 -5.47 -11.19 9.36
C THR A 139 -6.74 -11.51 8.59
N TYR A 140 -6.58 -12.03 7.39
CA TYR A 140 -7.69 -12.39 6.51
C TYR A 140 -7.63 -13.87 6.14
N PRO A 141 -8.76 -14.60 6.19
CA PRO A 141 -8.79 -16.00 5.81
C PRO A 141 -8.25 -16.25 4.40
N ASN A 142 -7.39 -17.25 4.23
CA ASN A 142 -6.82 -17.65 2.95
C ASN A 142 -6.12 -16.50 2.18
N SER A 143 -5.44 -15.62 2.92
CA SER A 143 -4.67 -14.51 2.36
C SER A 143 -3.37 -14.31 3.13
N ASN A 144 -2.29 -14.02 2.42
CA ASN A 144 -1.03 -13.58 3.03
C ASN A 144 -1.02 -12.06 3.28
N ASN A 145 -2.06 -11.36 2.82
CA ASN A 145 -2.25 -9.95 3.09
C ASN A 145 -2.83 -9.76 4.49
N CYS A 146 -2.52 -8.65 5.08
CA CYS A 146 -3.01 -8.28 6.41
C CYS A 146 -3.17 -6.77 6.51
N SER A 147 -3.79 -6.35 7.58
CA SER A 147 -3.83 -4.96 8.03
C SER A 147 -3.37 -4.89 9.47
N LEU A 148 -3.08 -3.72 9.95
CA LEU A 148 -2.90 -3.46 11.36
C LEU A 148 -3.49 -2.10 11.72
N TRP A 149 -3.80 -1.91 12.99
CA TRP A 149 -4.08 -0.59 13.51
C TRP A 149 -3.27 -0.30 14.78
N CYS A 150 -3.03 1.00 14.99
CA CYS A 150 -2.36 1.52 16.18
C CYS A 150 -3.13 2.72 16.71
N ASP A 151 -3.35 2.76 18.03
CA ASP A 151 -3.80 3.94 18.75
C ASP A 151 -2.57 4.75 19.17
N ILE A 152 -2.43 5.94 18.63
CA ILE A 152 -1.25 6.79 18.79
C ILE A 152 -1.65 8.03 19.56
N ASP A 153 -0.92 8.34 20.64
CA ASP A 153 -1.13 9.52 21.46
C ASP A 153 -0.33 10.70 20.92
N ILE A 154 -1.02 11.63 20.31
CA ILE A 154 -0.42 12.86 19.78
C ILE A 154 -0.70 13.99 20.77
N ASN A 155 0.25 14.24 21.66
CA ASN A 155 0.16 15.33 22.65
C ASN A 155 -1.15 15.31 23.48
N GLY A 156 -1.61 14.12 23.88
CA GLY A 156 -2.82 13.92 24.68
C GLY A 156 -4.08 13.67 23.85
N GLN A 157 -4.02 13.76 22.55
CA GLN A 157 -5.10 13.37 21.65
C GLN A 157 -4.79 12.03 21.02
N THR A 158 -5.66 11.05 21.17
CA THR A 158 -5.49 9.73 20.58
C THR A 158 -6.14 9.68 19.21
N ILE A 159 -5.40 9.18 18.22
CA ILE A 159 -5.91 8.83 16.90
C ILE A 159 -5.73 7.33 16.68
N ARG A 160 -6.58 6.70 15.86
CA ARG A 160 -6.38 5.33 15.37
C ARG A 160 -5.87 5.37 13.94
N LEU A 161 -4.67 4.82 13.73
CA LEU A 161 -4.03 4.72 12.43
C LEU A 161 -4.16 3.28 11.91
N PHE A 162 -4.76 3.12 10.73
CA PHE A 162 -4.80 1.86 10.00
C PHE A 162 -3.70 1.85 8.95
N ASN A 163 -2.90 0.79 8.95
CA ASN A 163 -1.95 0.49 7.87
C ASN A 163 -2.40 -0.79 7.18
N ASN A 164 -2.70 -0.70 5.89
CA ASN A 164 -3.37 -1.77 5.15
C ASN A 164 -2.52 -2.27 3.98
N HIS A 165 -2.45 -3.59 3.84
CA HIS A 165 -1.98 -4.24 2.64
C HIS A 165 -3.02 -5.27 2.18
N LEU A 166 -3.98 -4.80 1.38
CA LEU A 166 -5.10 -5.62 0.91
C LEU A 166 -4.68 -6.53 -0.25
N GLN A 167 -5.51 -7.54 -0.54
CA GLN A 167 -5.29 -8.50 -1.61
C GLN A 167 -4.85 -7.84 -2.91
N THR A 168 -3.75 -8.32 -3.47
CA THR A 168 -3.24 -7.85 -4.74
C THR A 168 -4.11 -8.38 -5.88
N THR A 169 -4.14 -7.66 -7.00
CA THR A 169 -4.88 -8.11 -8.19
C THR A 169 -4.13 -9.18 -8.98
N GLU A 170 -2.83 -9.38 -8.69
CA GLU A 170 -1.91 -10.28 -9.42
C GLU A 170 -1.85 -10.04 -10.95
N VAL A 171 -2.31 -8.89 -11.41
CA VAL A 171 -2.36 -8.53 -12.83
C VAL A 171 -1.00 -8.69 -13.51
N SER A 172 0.05 -8.17 -12.87
CA SER A 172 1.40 -8.19 -13.47
C SER A 172 1.94 -9.59 -13.72
N ARG A 173 1.63 -10.54 -12.83
CA ARG A 173 2.04 -11.94 -12.98
C ARG A 173 1.24 -12.64 -14.09
N ASN A 174 -0.06 -12.47 -14.08
CA ASN A 174 -0.96 -13.10 -15.06
C ASN A 174 -0.80 -12.46 -16.45
N LYS A 175 -0.58 -11.14 -16.52
CA LYS A 175 -0.26 -10.44 -17.75
C LYS A 175 1.01 -10.98 -18.42
N ARG A 176 2.09 -11.19 -17.66
CA ARG A 176 3.33 -11.78 -18.20
C ARG A 176 3.12 -13.18 -18.79
N LYS A 177 2.25 -13.99 -18.16
CA LYS A 177 1.88 -15.31 -18.68
C LYS A 177 1.15 -15.18 -20.00
N LEU A 178 0.12 -14.32 -20.07
CA LEU A 178 -0.62 -14.05 -21.30
C LEU A 178 0.27 -13.54 -22.43
N GLU A 179 1.15 -12.58 -22.15
CA GLU A 179 2.09 -12.05 -23.13
C GLU A 179 3.03 -13.13 -23.69
N LYS A 180 3.47 -14.06 -22.83
CA LYS A 180 4.31 -15.18 -23.25
C LYS A 180 3.58 -16.12 -24.20
N GLU A 181 2.32 -16.47 -23.91
CA GLU A 181 1.52 -17.36 -24.75
C GLU A 181 1.14 -16.67 -26.09
N LEU A 182 0.85 -15.37 -26.06
CA LEU A 182 0.61 -14.59 -27.29
C LEU A 182 1.85 -14.54 -28.20
N ARG A 183 3.07 -14.44 -27.64
CA ARG A 183 4.30 -14.46 -28.41
C ARG A 183 4.61 -15.83 -28.99
N ALA A 184 4.09 -16.89 -28.40
CA ALA A 184 4.26 -18.26 -28.91
C ALA A 184 3.31 -18.60 -30.08
N ASP A 185 2.45 -17.65 -30.51
CA ASP A 185 1.44 -17.78 -31.54
C ASP A 185 0.48 -18.97 -31.32
N ASP A 186 0.24 -19.30 -30.06
CA ASP A 186 -0.69 -20.36 -29.63
C ASP A 186 -1.98 -19.72 -29.14
N THR A 187 -2.92 -19.56 -30.06
CA THR A 187 -4.20 -18.89 -29.82
C THR A 187 -5.01 -19.56 -28.69
N ASP A 188 -5.02 -20.91 -28.64
CA ASP A 188 -5.78 -21.65 -27.64
C ASP A 188 -5.22 -21.47 -26.22
N ARG A 189 -3.90 -21.39 -26.10
CA ARG A 189 -3.24 -21.11 -24.82
C ARG A 189 -3.40 -19.66 -24.39
N ALA A 190 -3.35 -18.74 -25.35
CA ALA A 190 -3.58 -17.33 -25.09
C ALA A 190 -5.02 -17.08 -24.59
N GLU A 191 -6.02 -17.72 -25.19
CA GLU A 191 -7.41 -17.64 -24.75
C GLU A 191 -7.57 -18.19 -23.33
N ARG A 192 -7.05 -19.37 -23.04
CA ARG A 192 -7.07 -19.94 -21.68
C ARG A 192 -6.35 -19.07 -20.67
N ALA A 193 -5.22 -18.45 -21.04
CA ALA A 193 -4.48 -17.53 -20.17
C ALA A 193 -5.29 -16.25 -19.90
N ALA A 194 -6.02 -15.72 -20.90
CA ALA A 194 -6.90 -14.58 -20.74
C ALA A 194 -8.09 -14.87 -19.82
N LEU A 195 -8.73 -16.02 -19.96
CA LEU A 195 -9.81 -16.46 -19.06
C LEU A 195 -9.28 -16.63 -17.63
N THR A 196 -8.12 -17.28 -17.45
CA THR A 196 -7.49 -17.43 -16.14
C THR A 196 -7.18 -16.08 -15.50
N LEU A 197 -6.74 -15.09 -16.29
CA LEU A 197 -6.52 -13.72 -15.81
C LEU A 197 -7.82 -13.08 -15.33
N ALA A 198 -8.90 -13.21 -16.13
CA ALA A 198 -10.19 -12.64 -15.78
C ALA A 198 -10.77 -13.25 -14.49
N ASP A 199 -10.74 -14.58 -14.38
CA ASP A 199 -11.21 -15.30 -13.20
C ASP A 199 -10.37 -14.94 -11.95
N GLY A 200 -9.04 -14.89 -12.10
CA GLY A 200 -8.15 -14.49 -11.02
C GLY A 200 -8.39 -13.06 -10.56
N LEU A 201 -8.64 -12.14 -11.48
CA LEU A 201 -9.02 -10.76 -11.16
C LEU A 201 -10.34 -10.72 -10.38
N HIS A 202 -11.35 -11.42 -10.85
CA HIS A 202 -12.66 -11.47 -10.21
C HIS A 202 -12.57 -11.96 -8.76
N GLU A 203 -11.88 -13.07 -8.53
CA GLU A 203 -11.68 -13.61 -7.18
C GLU A 203 -10.86 -12.70 -6.28
N ASN A 204 -9.80 -12.07 -6.81
CA ASN A 204 -8.99 -11.14 -6.04
C ASN A 204 -9.76 -9.85 -5.69
N PHE A 205 -10.59 -9.35 -6.58
CA PHE A 205 -11.48 -8.22 -6.29
C PHE A 205 -12.52 -8.55 -5.22
N LYS A 206 -13.11 -9.76 -5.23
CA LYS A 206 -14.02 -10.21 -4.17
C LYS A 206 -13.32 -10.25 -2.81
N LYS A 207 -12.13 -10.86 -2.75
CA LYS A 207 -11.34 -10.90 -1.53
C LYS A 207 -11.01 -9.49 -1.03
N ARG A 208 -10.55 -8.62 -1.92
CA ARG A 208 -10.24 -7.23 -1.59
C ARG A 208 -11.45 -6.46 -1.07
N ALA A 209 -12.62 -6.65 -1.68
CA ALA A 209 -13.87 -6.04 -1.23
C ALA A 209 -14.26 -6.50 0.18
N ALA A 210 -14.17 -7.79 0.47
CA ALA A 210 -14.45 -8.34 1.80
C ALA A 210 -13.44 -7.84 2.85
N GLN A 211 -12.16 -7.70 2.49
CA GLN A 211 -11.14 -7.12 3.37
C GLN A 211 -11.41 -5.64 3.64
N ALA A 212 -11.77 -4.88 2.62
CA ALA A 212 -12.11 -3.46 2.76
C ALA A 212 -13.35 -3.26 3.62
N GLU A 213 -14.38 -4.10 3.48
CA GLU A 213 -15.59 -4.07 4.32
C GLU A 213 -15.25 -4.36 5.78
N HIS A 214 -14.40 -5.36 6.04
CA HIS A 214 -13.95 -5.65 7.40
C HIS A 214 -13.19 -4.48 8.04
N ILE A 215 -12.30 -3.82 7.28
CA ILE A 215 -11.61 -2.62 7.76
C ILE A 215 -12.60 -1.47 7.99
N ASN A 216 -13.57 -1.27 7.10
CA ASN A 216 -14.61 -0.25 7.26
C ASN A 216 -15.40 -0.45 8.56
N GLN A 217 -15.71 -1.70 8.93
CA GLN A 217 -16.36 -2.00 10.21
C GLN A 217 -15.46 -1.62 11.40
N LEU A 218 -14.15 -1.98 11.35
CA LEU A 218 -13.20 -1.61 12.41
C LEU A 218 -13.00 -0.09 12.53
N ILE A 219 -13.09 0.65 11.42
CA ILE A 219 -13.06 2.10 11.40
C ILE A 219 -14.30 2.66 12.08
N SER A 220 -15.47 2.12 11.75
CA SER A 220 -16.76 2.55 12.31
C SER A 220 -16.85 2.30 13.82
N ASP A 221 -16.22 1.22 14.30
CA ASP A 221 -16.18 0.84 15.71
C ASP A 221 -15.07 1.58 16.49
N SER A 222 -14.28 2.42 15.83
CA SER A 222 -13.19 3.15 16.49
C SER A 222 -13.71 4.23 17.43
N PRO A 223 -13.23 4.27 18.69
CA PRO A 223 -13.58 5.35 19.61
C PRO A 223 -12.80 6.66 19.34
N TYR A 224 -11.87 6.63 18.38
CA TYR A 224 -10.98 7.75 18.07
C TYR A 224 -11.12 8.18 16.62
N PRO A 225 -10.73 9.43 16.28
CA PRO A 225 -10.54 9.84 14.90
C PRO A 225 -9.59 8.89 14.18
N THR A 226 -9.92 8.52 12.93
CA THR A 226 -9.18 7.49 12.19
C THR A 226 -8.42 8.07 11.01
N LEU A 227 -7.24 7.52 10.76
CA LEU A 227 -6.44 7.71 9.56
C LEU A 227 -6.20 6.36 8.90
N VAL A 228 -6.24 6.33 7.57
CA VAL A 228 -6.13 5.09 6.78
C VAL A 228 -5.02 5.23 5.74
N CYS A 229 -4.05 4.30 5.79
CA CYS A 229 -2.91 4.18 4.87
C CYS A 229 -2.97 2.88 4.07
#